data_bc846e673e61048962d7406d98efbb17
#
_entry.id   bc846e673e61048962d7406d98efbb17
#
_cell.length_a   1.000
_cell.length_b   1.000
_cell.length_c   1.000
_cell.angle_alpha   90.00
_cell.angle_beta   90.00
_cell.angle_gamma   90.00
#
_symmetry.space_group_name_H-M   'P 1'
#
loop_
_entity.id
_entity.type
_entity.pdbx_description
1 polymer ?
#
loop_
_entity_poly.entity_id
_entity_poly.type
_entity_poly.pdbx_seq_one_letter_code
_entity_poly.pdbx_strand_id
1 'polypeptide(L)'
;MVDVHGGVWTNGDRSANEVMDRGLAESGIVVAAFDFRQSPDHPYPAQVADVNLAIRWLKSRAGGFNADASTVGGIGGSSGGHTVLLSAMRPHHPDYGYIDLQGSDADATLKYLLLAWPIVDPYARYRFVQETGNDRIIGLSEGYFLTMDAMKEGSPFQILQRGEKPALPPTLIVQGTADNNLPVPVTEQFVAAYREAGGDIELELFPDMPHLFANTPGHESDRAILLMKKFAAKRLSQGR
;
A
#
# COMPACT_ATOMS: atom_id res chain seq x y z
N MET A 1 -12.30 4.89 1.26
CA MET A 1 -10.97 4.26 1.02
C MET A 1 -9.94 5.35 0.85
N VAL A 2 -8.73 5.21 1.41
CA VAL A 2 -7.59 6.07 1.09
C VAL A 2 -6.82 5.48 -0.08
N ASP A 3 -6.39 6.32 -1.04
CA ASP A 3 -5.46 5.94 -2.10
C ASP A 3 -4.08 6.54 -1.86
N VAL A 4 -3.04 5.69 -2.03
CA VAL A 4 -1.63 6.05 -1.84
C VAL A 4 -0.86 5.74 -3.11
N HIS A 5 -0.50 6.80 -3.84
CA HIS A 5 0.19 6.68 -5.13
C HIS A 5 1.63 6.14 -5.00
N GLY A 6 2.11 5.53 -6.09
CA GLY A 6 3.50 5.11 -6.23
C GLY A 6 4.45 6.26 -6.60
N GLY A 7 5.64 5.91 -7.11
CA GLY A 7 6.64 6.88 -7.57
C GLY A 7 7.98 6.79 -6.84
N VAL A 8 8.31 5.59 -6.33
CA VAL A 8 9.59 5.30 -5.64
C VAL A 8 9.82 6.24 -4.44
N TRP A 9 8.73 6.63 -3.75
CA TRP A 9 8.70 7.56 -2.60
C TRP A 9 9.17 9.00 -2.91
N THR A 10 9.48 9.32 -4.17
CA THR A 10 10.07 10.61 -4.59
C THR A 10 9.29 11.35 -5.66
N ASN A 11 8.34 10.70 -6.30
CA ASN A 11 7.57 11.24 -7.41
C ASN A 11 6.11 10.84 -7.32
N GLY A 12 5.31 11.40 -8.22
CA GLY A 12 3.89 11.13 -8.32
C GLY A 12 3.05 12.15 -7.56
N ASP A 13 1.78 12.06 -7.76
CA ASP A 13 0.75 12.86 -7.11
C ASP A 13 -0.55 12.06 -7.02
N ARG A 14 -1.57 12.63 -6.41
CA ARG A 14 -2.90 12.02 -6.20
C ARG A 14 -3.65 11.58 -7.47
N SER A 15 -3.15 11.92 -8.66
CA SER A 15 -3.77 11.48 -9.93
C SER A 15 -3.16 10.19 -10.49
N ALA A 16 -2.06 9.70 -9.90
CA ALA A 16 -1.28 8.59 -10.47
C ALA A 16 -2.04 7.26 -10.58
N ASN A 17 -3.04 7.03 -9.71
CA ASN A 17 -3.86 5.82 -9.71
C ASN A 17 -5.28 6.05 -10.30
N GLU A 18 -5.50 7.15 -11.04
CA GLU A 18 -6.82 7.60 -11.51
C GLU A 18 -7.66 6.48 -12.17
N VAL A 19 -7.06 5.57 -12.92
CA VAL A 19 -7.77 4.47 -13.59
C VAL A 19 -8.41 3.53 -12.57
N MET A 20 -7.66 3.13 -11.55
CA MET A 20 -8.16 2.27 -10.46
C MET A 20 -9.16 3.02 -9.59
N ASP A 21 -8.87 4.27 -9.24
CA ASP A 21 -9.72 5.11 -8.39
C ASP A 21 -11.09 5.34 -9.02
N ARG A 22 -11.14 5.72 -10.28
CA ARG A 22 -12.41 5.87 -11.03
C ARG A 22 -13.19 4.57 -11.06
N GLY A 23 -12.50 3.47 -11.40
CA GLY A 23 -13.12 2.16 -11.43
C GLY A 23 -13.77 1.81 -10.08
N LEU A 24 -13.10 2.04 -8.97
CA LEU A 24 -13.64 1.78 -7.63
C LEU A 24 -14.77 2.76 -7.27
N ALA A 25 -14.62 4.04 -7.59
CA ALA A 25 -15.63 5.07 -7.31
C ALA A 25 -16.96 4.81 -8.03
N GLU A 26 -16.93 4.31 -9.27
CA GLU A 26 -18.12 3.90 -10.03
C GLU A 26 -18.95 2.80 -9.35
N SER A 27 -18.37 2.05 -8.40
CA SER A 27 -19.10 1.06 -7.59
C SER A 27 -19.62 1.61 -6.27
N GLY A 28 -19.58 2.94 -6.05
CA GLY A 28 -20.08 3.61 -4.86
C GLY A 28 -19.08 3.68 -3.71
N ILE A 29 -17.81 3.42 -3.95
CA ILE A 29 -16.74 3.60 -2.97
C ILE A 29 -16.26 5.05 -3.00
N VAL A 30 -16.24 5.72 -1.86
CA VAL A 30 -15.57 7.01 -1.72
C VAL A 30 -14.06 6.77 -1.72
N VAL A 31 -13.35 7.28 -2.73
CA VAL A 31 -11.89 7.22 -2.83
C VAL A 31 -11.31 8.60 -2.51
N ALA A 32 -10.41 8.63 -1.53
CA ALA A 32 -9.68 9.82 -1.12
C ALA A 32 -8.20 9.64 -1.52
N ALA A 33 -7.86 10.14 -2.71
CA ALA A 33 -6.48 10.27 -3.16
C ALA A 33 -5.88 11.58 -2.63
N PHE A 34 -4.65 11.55 -2.15
CA PHE A 34 -4.02 12.70 -1.52
C PHE A 34 -2.52 12.79 -1.84
N ASP A 35 -1.99 14.00 -1.78
CA ASP A 35 -0.56 14.24 -1.87
C ASP A 35 0.06 14.14 -0.47
N PHE A 36 1.25 13.61 -0.39
CA PHE A 36 2.01 13.43 0.85
C PHE A 36 3.46 13.89 0.66
N ARG A 37 4.15 14.13 1.77
CA ARG A 37 5.55 14.54 1.76
C ARG A 37 6.42 13.51 1.07
N GLN A 38 7.39 13.94 0.26
CA GLN A 38 8.22 13.07 -0.58
C GLN A 38 9.70 13.24 -0.26
N SER A 39 10.47 12.18 -0.50
CA SER A 39 11.93 12.19 -0.47
C SER A 39 12.48 12.99 -1.68
N PRO A 40 13.66 13.62 -1.57
CA PRO A 40 14.59 13.53 -0.45
C PRO A 40 14.31 14.49 0.72
N ASP A 41 13.45 15.50 0.56
CA ASP A 41 13.19 16.50 1.59
C ASP A 41 12.54 15.89 2.84
N HIS A 42 11.79 14.83 2.66
CA HIS A 42 11.08 14.12 3.71
C HIS A 42 11.31 12.60 3.61
N PRO A 43 12.43 12.11 4.16
CA PRO A 43 12.76 10.68 4.15
C PRO A 43 11.82 9.86 5.04
N TYR A 44 11.97 8.54 4.99
CA TYR A 44 11.29 7.61 5.89
C TYR A 44 11.48 8.03 7.37
N PRO A 45 10.42 8.03 8.22
CA PRO A 45 9.08 7.51 7.95
C PRO A 45 8.00 8.58 7.59
N ALA A 46 8.38 9.75 7.10
CA ALA A 46 7.46 10.90 6.92
C ALA A 46 6.20 10.55 6.10
N GLN A 47 6.35 9.81 4.99
CA GLN A 47 5.20 9.40 4.16
C GLN A 47 4.25 8.45 4.90
N VAL A 48 4.81 7.51 5.68
CA VAL A 48 3.99 6.57 6.46
C VAL A 48 3.16 7.32 7.50
N ALA A 49 3.74 8.37 8.10
CA ALA A 49 3.02 9.23 9.05
C ALA A 49 1.91 10.05 8.37
N ASP A 50 2.14 10.54 7.15
CA ASP A 50 1.12 11.25 6.38
C ASP A 50 -0.04 10.31 5.99
N VAL A 51 0.26 9.08 5.57
CA VAL A 51 -0.75 8.05 5.29
C VAL A 51 -1.54 7.71 6.55
N ASN A 52 -0.88 7.53 7.69
CA ASN A 52 -1.53 7.32 8.97
C ASN A 52 -2.50 8.47 9.31
N LEU A 53 -2.05 9.72 9.14
CA LEU A 53 -2.91 10.89 9.32
C LEU A 53 -4.09 10.89 8.35
N ALA A 54 -3.87 10.59 7.06
CA ALA A 54 -4.94 10.57 6.05
C ALA A 54 -6.02 9.52 6.37
N ILE A 55 -5.64 8.34 6.86
CA ILE A 55 -6.58 7.31 7.31
C ILE A 55 -7.44 7.85 8.46
N ARG A 56 -6.82 8.43 9.48
CA ARG A 56 -7.53 9.02 10.63
C ARG A 56 -8.44 10.17 10.22
N TRP A 57 -7.95 11.03 9.33
CA TRP A 57 -8.73 12.14 8.79
C TRP A 57 -9.96 11.65 8.03
N LEU A 58 -9.80 10.66 7.13
CA LEU A 58 -10.95 10.12 6.37
C LEU A 58 -11.98 9.47 7.29
N LYS A 59 -11.54 8.72 8.30
CA LYS A 59 -12.44 8.15 9.32
C LYS A 59 -13.22 9.23 10.07
N SER A 60 -12.54 10.29 10.50
CA SER A 60 -13.18 11.40 11.22
C SER A 60 -14.19 12.18 10.38
N ARG A 61 -14.13 12.08 9.07
CA ARG A 61 -14.98 12.78 8.10
C ARG A 61 -15.94 11.86 7.34
N ALA A 62 -15.91 10.56 7.60
CA ALA A 62 -16.67 9.56 6.84
C ALA A 62 -18.17 9.91 6.74
N GLY A 63 -18.80 10.36 7.81
CA GLY A 63 -20.21 10.77 7.81
C GLY A 63 -20.53 11.92 6.85
N GLY A 64 -19.59 12.84 6.60
CA GLY A 64 -19.73 13.91 5.62
C GLY A 64 -19.77 13.43 4.17
N PHE A 65 -19.31 12.21 3.92
CA PHE A 65 -19.34 11.53 2.62
C PHE A 65 -20.45 10.45 2.55
N ASN A 66 -21.38 10.41 3.49
CA ASN A 66 -22.37 9.32 3.66
C ASN A 66 -21.70 7.92 3.74
N ALA A 67 -20.51 7.85 4.33
CA ALA A 67 -19.73 6.63 4.51
C ALA A 67 -19.61 6.27 5.99
N ASP A 68 -19.27 5.00 6.26
CA ASP A 68 -19.04 4.48 7.61
C ASP A 68 -17.52 4.37 7.88
N ALA A 69 -17.05 5.01 8.94
CA ALA A 69 -15.66 5.00 9.36
C ALA A 69 -15.10 3.58 9.58
N SER A 70 -15.93 2.64 10.03
CA SER A 70 -15.55 1.24 10.25
C SER A 70 -15.26 0.46 8.96
N THR A 71 -15.66 1.01 7.80
CA THR A 71 -15.51 0.39 6.48
C THR A 71 -14.31 0.90 5.70
N VAL A 72 -13.53 1.82 6.26
CA VAL A 72 -12.39 2.43 5.57
C VAL A 72 -11.33 1.38 5.25
N GLY A 73 -11.05 1.19 3.97
CA GLY A 73 -9.95 0.40 3.43
C GLY A 73 -8.86 1.28 2.84
N GLY A 74 -7.77 0.66 2.40
CA GLY A 74 -6.67 1.32 1.70
C GLY A 74 -6.41 0.70 0.34
N ILE A 75 -5.98 1.52 -0.62
CA ILE A 75 -5.41 1.08 -1.88
C ILE A 75 -4.06 1.74 -2.08
N GLY A 76 -3.14 1.06 -2.75
CA GLY A 76 -1.87 1.65 -3.13
C GLY A 76 -1.11 0.81 -4.13
N GLY A 77 -0.39 1.48 -5.03
CA GLY A 77 0.45 0.84 -6.03
C GLY A 77 1.96 1.04 -5.76
N SER A 78 2.79 0.02 -6.06
CA SER A 78 4.24 0.14 -5.98
C SER A 78 4.73 0.62 -4.60
N SER A 79 5.49 1.71 -4.52
CA SER A 79 5.91 2.33 -3.26
C SER A 79 4.75 2.88 -2.42
N GLY A 80 3.62 3.27 -3.04
CA GLY A 80 2.40 3.61 -2.32
C GLY A 80 1.77 2.39 -1.65
N GLY A 81 1.79 1.24 -2.35
CA GLY A 81 1.42 -0.05 -1.77
C GLY A 81 2.26 -0.42 -0.54
N HIS A 82 3.59 -0.18 -0.60
CA HIS A 82 4.45 -0.31 0.56
C HIS A 82 4.00 0.59 1.72
N THR A 83 3.80 1.87 1.44
CA THR A 83 3.54 2.89 2.46
C THR A 83 2.21 2.64 3.18
N VAL A 84 1.13 2.33 2.43
CA VAL A 84 -0.17 2.02 3.03
C VAL A 84 -0.17 0.68 3.78
N LEU A 85 0.53 -0.34 3.26
CA LEU A 85 0.69 -1.63 3.92
C LEU A 85 1.43 -1.48 5.25
N LEU A 86 2.55 -0.74 5.25
CA LEU A 86 3.34 -0.52 6.46
C LEU A 86 2.56 0.26 7.53
N SER A 87 1.83 1.32 7.13
CA SER A 87 0.93 2.04 8.04
C SER A 87 -0.16 1.14 8.61
N ALA A 88 -0.77 0.29 7.77
CA ALA A 88 -1.82 -0.63 8.18
C ALA A 88 -1.32 -1.76 9.10
N MET A 89 -0.11 -2.24 8.89
CA MET A 89 0.50 -3.26 9.75
C MET A 89 0.89 -2.70 11.13
N ARG A 90 1.17 -1.41 11.21
CA ARG A 90 1.60 -0.73 12.46
C ARG A 90 0.80 0.55 12.73
N PRO A 91 -0.55 0.47 12.83
CA PRO A 91 -1.43 1.65 12.89
C PRO A 91 -1.18 2.54 14.13
N HIS A 92 -0.61 1.98 15.19
CA HIS A 92 -0.31 2.67 16.45
C HIS A 92 1.19 2.92 16.68
N HIS A 93 2.03 2.73 15.64
CA HIS A 93 3.47 2.98 15.78
C HIS A 93 3.72 4.46 16.11
N PRO A 94 4.54 4.78 17.12
CA PRO A 94 4.73 6.16 17.57
C PRO A 94 5.27 7.08 16.45
N ASP A 95 6.17 6.57 15.61
CA ASP A 95 6.75 7.33 14.51
C ASP A 95 5.78 7.52 13.32
N TYR A 96 4.66 6.80 13.28
CA TYR A 96 3.64 6.96 12.25
C TYR A 96 2.44 7.77 12.76
N GLY A 97 2.12 7.67 14.04
CA GLY A 97 0.97 8.32 14.67
C GLY A 97 1.25 9.69 15.28
N TYR A 98 2.46 10.25 15.14
CA TYR A 98 2.86 11.47 15.84
C TYR A 98 2.17 12.75 15.41
N ILE A 99 1.62 12.79 14.19
CA ILE A 99 0.92 13.98 13.69
C ILE A 99 -0.45 14.06 14.35
N ASP A 100 -0.69 15.11 15.12
CA ASP A 100 -1.96 15.29 15.82
C ASP A 100 -3.11 15.57 14.84
N LEU A 101 -4.26 14.94 15.06
CA LEU A 101 -5.52 15.23 14.39
C LEU A 101 -6.49 15.83 15.40
N GLN A 102 -6.43 17.16 15.54
CA GLN A 102 -7.21 17.89 16.53
C GLN A 102 -8.71 17.55 16.44
N GLY A 103 -9.28 17.25 17.60
CA GLY A 103 -10.72 16.99 17.75
C GLY A 103 -11.18 15.61 17.25
N SER A 104 -10.26 14.64 17.11
CA SER A 104 -10.62 13.29 16.70
C SER A 104 -9.75 12.22 17.39
N ASP A 105 -10.42 11.18 17.92
CA ASP A 105 -9.80 9.97 18.46
C ASP A 105 -9.73 8.83 17.41
N ALA A 106 -9.96 9.12 16.14
CA ALA A 106 -9.91 8.12 15.07
C ALA A 106 -8.52 7.49 14.98
N ASP A 107 -8.47 6.17 14.91
CA ASP A 107 -7.25 5.40 14.71
C ASP A 107 -6.93 5.16 13.23
N ALA A 108 -5.73 4.66 12.93
CA ALA A 108 -5.28 4.36 11.58
C ALA A 108 -5.49 2.89 11.15
N THR A 109 -6.36 2.14 11.84
CA THR A 109 -6.69 0.76 11.43
C THR A 109 -7.49 0.77 10.12
N LEU A 110 -7.24 -0.21 9.25
CA LEU A 110 -7.96 -0.38 8.00
C LEU A 110 -8.77 -1.68 8.00
N LYS A 111 -9.95 -1.64 7.39
CA LYS A 111 -10.84 -2.81 7.25
C LYS A 111 -10.28 -3.84 6.27
N TYR A 112 -9.59 -3.39 5.22
CA TYR A 112 -8.96 -4.21 4.18
C TYR A 112 -7.95 -3.39 3.37
N LEU A 113 -7.11 -4.09 2.59
CA LEU A 113 -6.15 -3.51 1.67
C LEU A 113 -6.31 -4.07 0.26
N LEU A 114 -6.15 -3.18 -0.73
CA LEU A 114 -6.04 -3.49 -2.16
C LEU A 114 -4.66 -3.03 -2.64
N LEU A 115 -3.75 -3.95 -2.91
CA LEU A 115 -2.37 -3.63 -3.25
C LEU A 115 -2.07 -4.01 -4.71
N ALA A 116 -1.64 -3.04 -5.48
CA ALA A 116 -1.23 -3.23 -6.86
C ALA A 116 0.30 -3.25 -6.94
N TRP A 117 0.90 -4.40 -7.31
CA TRP A 117 2.38 -4.57 -7.41
C TRP A 117 3.16 -3.90 -6.26
N PRO A 118 2.81 -4.14 -4.99
CA PRO A 118 3.39 -3.43 -3.85
C PRO A 118 4.85 -3.79 -3.64
N ILE A 119 5.65 -2.84 -3.11
CA ILE A 119 6.99 -3.14 -2.63
C ILE A 119 6.90 -3.73 -1.21
N VAL A 120 6.68 -5.03 -1.11
CA VAL A 120 6.50 -5.72 0.17
C VAL A 120 7.79 -5.89 0.96
N ASP A 121 8.94 -5.84 0.29
CA ASP A 121 10.28 -5.83 0.88
C ASP A 121 11.20 -4.83 0.15
N PRO A 122 11.34 -3.60 0.66
CA PRO A 122 12.26 -2.61 0.08
C PRO A 122 13.71 -3.09 0.02
N TYR A 123 14.16 -3.88 1.02
CA TYR A 123 15.55 -4.37 1.05
C TYR A 123 15.80 -5.46 -0.01
N ALA A 124 14.88 -6.42 -0.16
CA ALA A 124 14.99 -7.42 -1.24
C ALA A 124 14.95 -6.74 -2.61
N ARG A 125 14.06 -5.75 -2.82
CA ARG A 125 14.03 -4.95 -4.04
C ARG A 125 15.34 -4.20 -4.27
N TYR A 126 15.92 -3.57 -3.24
CA TYR A 126 17.18 -2.86 -3.33
C TYR A 126 18.31 -3.80 -3.79
N ARG A 127 18.38 -5.01 -3.24
CA ARG A 127 19.35 -6.03 -3.67
C ARG A 127 19.14 -6.43 -5.13
N PHE A 128 17.90 -6.67 -5.52
CA PHE A 128 17.55 -7.03 -6.91
C PHE A 128 17.96 -5.92 -7.90
N VAL A 129 17.68 -4.66 -7.60
CA VAL A 129 18.05 -3.56 -8.51
C VAL A 129 19.56 -3.29 -8.54
N GLN A 130 20.33 -3.65 -7.49
CA GLN A 130 21.78 -3.67 -7.52
C GLN A 130 22.31 -4.74 -8.50
N GLU A 131 21.73 -5.93 -8.48
CA GLU A 131 22.11 -7.04 -9.38
C GLU A 131 21.75 -6.75 -10.84
N THR A 132 20.67 -6.04 -11.09
CA THR A 132 20.21 -5.67 -12.44
C THR A 132 20.76 -4.33 -12.94
N GLY A 133 21.52 -3.60 -12.12
CA GLY A 133 22.20 -2.37 -12.52
C GLY A 133 21.26 -1.17 -12.69
N ASN A 134 20.24 -1.02 -11.87
CA ASN A 134 19.33 0.13 -11.91
C ASN A 134 19.74 1.22 -10.91
N ASP A 135 20.80 1.96 -11.21
CA ASP A 135 21.40 3.00 -10.34
C ASP A 135 20.38 4.07 -9.93
N ARG A 136 19.42 4.40 -10.80
CA ARG A 136 18.36 5.37 -10.47
C ARG A 136 17.52 4.89 -9.29
N ILE A 137 17.05 3.65 -9.30
CA ILE A 137 16.21 3.11 -8.22
C ILE A 137 17.04 2.91 -6.95
N ILE A 138 18.30 2.55 -7.07
CA ILE A 138 19.25 2.47 -5.95
C ILE A 138 19.30 3.82 -5.23
N GLY A 139 19.67 4.90 -5.93
CA GLY A 139 19.80 6.22 -5.34
C GLY A 139 18.50 6.77 -4.74
N LEU A 140 17.35 6.53 -5.38
CA LEU A 140 16.06 6.92 -4.85
C LEU A 140 15.69 6.16 -3.55
N SER A 141 16.03 4.87 -3.49
CA SER A 141 15.80 4.05 -2.28
C SER A 141 16.71 4.51 -1.12
N GLU A 142 17.98 4.79 -1.41
CA GLU A 142 18.94 5.33 -0.43
C GLU A 142 18.53 6.70 0.08
N GLY A 143 18.04 7.58 -0.81
CA GLY A 143 17.52 8.90 -0.44
C GLY A 143 16.27 8.85 0.45
N TYR A 144 15.43 7.82 0.28
CA TYR A 144 14.24 7.65 1.11
C TYR A 144 14.55 7.03 2.47
N PHE A 145 15.27 5.91 2.50
CA PHE A 145 15.52 5.19 3.76
C PHE A 145 16.75 5.68 4.52
N LEU A 146 17.67 6.40 3.89
CA LEU A 146 18.93 6.91 4.43
C LEU A 146 19.92 5.84 4.91
N THR A 147 19.45 4.73 5.47
CA THR A 147 20.26 3.62 5.97
C THR A 147 19.66 2.26 5.62
N MET A 148 20.51 1.23 5.54
CA MET A 148 20.03 -0.14 5.36
C MET A 148 19.18 -0.64 6.54
N ASP A 149 19.47 -0.18 7.75
CA ASP A 149 18.72 -0.57 8.93
C ASP A 149 17.30 0.04 8.91
N ALA A 150 17.15 1.30 8.50
CA ALA A 150 15.84 1.91 8.28
C ALA A 150 15.07 1.22 7.16
N MET A 151 15.74 0.81 6.06
CA MET A 151 15.13 0.05 4.98
C MET A 151 14.60 -1.31 5.44
N LYS A 152 15.33 -2.01 6.31
CA LYS A 152 14.92 -3.28 6.90
C LYS A 152 13.84 -3.09 7.95
N GLU A 153 13.94 -2.04 8.77
CA GLU A 153 12.95 -1.70 9.80
C GLU A 153 11.61 -1.40 9.13
N GLY A 154 11.59 -0.58 8.07
CA GLY A 154 10.41 -0.23 7.29
C GLY A 154 9.97 -1.28 6.27
N SER A 155 10.45 -2.52 6.34
CA SER A 155 10.03 -3.59 5.42
C SER A 155 8.86 -4.40 6.00
N PRO A 156 7.67 -4.39 5.36
CA PRO A 156 6.56 -5.25 5.74
C PRO A 156 6.93 -6.73 5.86
N PHE A 157 7.72 -7.25 4.93
CA PHE A 157 8.14 -8.65 4.96
C PHE A 157 9.08 -8.95 6.13
N GLN A 158 10.06 -8.07 6.37
CA GLN A 158 11.01 -8.29 7.46
C GLN A 158 10.39 -8.11 8.84
N ILE A 159 9.32 -7.32 9.00
CA ILE A 159 8.51 -7.28 10.20
C ILE A 159 8.01 -8.69 10.56
N LEU A 160 7.45 -9.41 9.59
CA LEU A 160 6.99 -10.79 9.79
C LEU A 160 8.14 -11.75 10.09
N GLN A 161 9.25 -11.64 9.33
CA GLN A 161 10.45 -12.48 9.53
C GLN A 161 11.08 -12.32 10.91
N ARG A 162 11.00 -11.12 11.51
CA ARG A 162 11.47 -10.86 12.88
C ARG A 162 10.52 -11.40 13.96
N GLY A 163 9.38 -11.99 13.56
CA GLY A 163 8.38 -12.52 14.49
C GLY A 163 7.59 -11.43 15.24
N GLU A 164 7.57 -10.21 14.73
CA GLU A 164 6.71 -9.17 15.26
C GLU A 164 5.23 -9.54 15.05
N LYS A 165 4.36 -8.97 15.87
CA LYS A 165 2.91 -9.20 15.80
C LYS A 165 2.20 -7.95 15.29
N PRO A 166 2.30 -7.63 13.98
CA PRO A 166 1.62 -6.49 13.43
C PRO A 166 0.11 -6.72 13.30
N ALA A 167 -0.64 -5.68 13.02
CA ALA A 167 -2.00 -5.83 12.49
C ALA A 167 -1.94 -6.44 11.08
N LEU A 168 -2.86 -7.36 10.77
CA LEU A 168 -2.91 -8.09 9.49
C LEU A 168 -4.29 -7.91 8.86
N PRO A 169 -4.64 -6.73 8.33
CA PRO A 169 -5.93 -6.54 7.68
C PRO A 169 -6.08 -7.45 6.46
N PRO A 170 -7.28 -7.97 6.16
CA PRO A 170 -7.51 -8.72 4.93
C PRO A 170 -6.97 -7.99 3.71
N THR A 171 -6.13 -8.64 2.91
CA THR A 171 -5.36 -8.00 1.83
C THR A 171 -5.53 -8.74 0.50
N LEU A 172 -5.75 -8.00 -0.58
CA LEU A 172 -5.61 -8.50 -1.95
C LEU A 172 -4.37 -7.87 -2.57
N ILE A 173 -3.51 -8.69 -3.17
CA ILE A 173 -2.40 -8.23 -4.03
C ILE A 173 -2.71 -8.62 -5.47
N VAL A 174 -2.57 -7.68 -6.40
CA VAL A 174 -2.54 -7.92 -7.85
C VAL A 174 -1.14 -7.59 -8.37
N GLN A 175 -0.52 -8.50 -9.13
CA GLN A 175 0.84 -8.29 -9.65
C GLN A 175 1.01 -8.94 -11.03
N GLY A 176 1.69 -8.24 -11.93
CA GLY A 176 2.07 -8.77 -13.23
C GLY A 176 3.24 -9.76 -13.13
N THR A 177 3.24 -10.83 -13.93
CA THR A 177 4.35 -11.82 -13.92
C THR A 177 5.60 -11.31 -14.65
N ALA A 178 5.47 -10.30 -15.52
CA ALA A 178 6.60 -9.60 -16.15
C ALA A 178 7.03 -8.34 -15.38
N ASP A 179 6.67 -8.24 -14.09
CA ASP A 179 7.12 -7.13 -13.23
C ASP A 179 8.64 -7.20 -13.03
N ASN A 180 9.33 -6.19 -13.53
CA ASN A 180 10.78 -6.05 -13.44
C ASN A 180 11.25 -5.12 -12.30
N ASN A 181 10.34 -4.69 -11.43
CA ASN A 181 10.64 -3.81 -10.30
C ASN A 181 10.74 -4.58 -8.98
N LEU A 182 9.86 -5.56 -8.76
CA LEU A 182 9.97 -6.51 -7.66
C LEU A 182 9.67 -7.92 -8.20
N PRO A 183 10.62 -8.88 -8.06
CA PRO A 183 10.40 -10.26 -8.49
C PRO A 183 9.18 -10.90 -7.80
N VAL A 184 8.32 -11.58 -8.59
CA VAL A 184 7.16 -12.30 -8.08
C VAL A 184 7.47 -13.23 -6.88
N PRO A 185 8.58 -14.01 -6.88
CA PRO A 185 8.91 -14.85 -5.74
C PRO A 185 9.04 -14.12 -4.40
N VAL A 186 9.43 -12.84 -4.39
CA VAL A 186 9.49 -12.03 -3.15
C VAL A 186 8.08 -11.77 -2.62
N THR A 187 7.14 -11.44 -3.52
CA THR A 187 5.73 -11.25 -3.15
C THR A 187 5.09 -12.56 -2.69
N GLU A 188 5.38 -13.70 -3.34
CA GLU A 188 4.90 -15.02 -2.92
C GLU A 188 5.40 -15.41 -1.52
N GLN A 189 6.68 -15.14 -1.22
CA GLN A 189 7.24 -15.37 0.11
C GLN A 189 6.59 -14.48 1.17
N PHE A 190 6.34 -13.21 0.86
CA PHE A 190 5.59 -12.31 1.74
C PHE A 190 4.17 -12.84 2.02
N VAL A 191 3.46 -13.27 0.98
CA VAL A 191 2.11 -13.86 1.10
C VAL A 191 2.11 -15.09 1.99
N ALA A 192 3.10 -15.97 1.83
CA ALA A 192 3.26 -17.13 2.69
C ALA A 192 3.48 -16.74 4.16
N ALA A 193 4.40 -15.80 4.43
CA ALA A 193 4.67 -15.30 5.78
C ALA A 193 3.46 -14.58 6.41
N TYR A 194 2.71 -13.83 5.60
CA TYR A 194 1.49 -13.15 6.06
C TYR A 194 0.42 -14.15 6.51
N ARG A 195 0.24 -15.24 5.75
CA ARG A 195 -0.68 -16.33 6.12
C ARG A 195 -0.20 -17.11 7.36
N GLU A 196 1.09 -17.40 7.44
CA GLU A 196 1.70 -18.06 8.61
C GLU A 196 1.51 -17.23 9.90
N ALA A 197 1.58 -15.90 9.79
CA ALA A 197 1.28 -14.98 10.88
C ALA A 197 -0.23 -14.87 11.21
N GLY A 198 -1.11 -15.59 10.50
CA GLY A 198 -2.56 -15.63 10.71
C GLY A 198 -3.35 -14.60 9.91
N GLY A 199 -2.73 -13.89 8.99
CA GLY A 199 -3.40 -12.92 8.11
C GLY A 199 -4.14 -13.57 6.93
N ASP A 200 -5.23 -12.92 6.51
CA ASP A 200 -6.00 -13.32 5.33
C ASP A 200 -5.50 -12.50 4.12
N ILE A 201 -4.84 -13.18 3.17
CA ILE A 201 -4.25 -12.53 1.99
C ILE A 201 -4.48 -13.36 0.73
N GLU A 202 -4.93 -12.68 -0.32
CA GLU A 202 -5.12 -13.22 -1.67
C GLU A 202 -4.06 -12.60 -2.61
N LEU A 203 -3.43 -13.42 -3.46
CA LEU A 203 -2.51 -12.97 -4.51
C LEU A 203 -3.08 -13.41 -5.86
N GLU A 204 -3.29 -12.43 -6.75
CA GLU A 204 -3.67 -12.67 -8.13
C GLU A 204 -2.52 -12.25 -9.05
N LEU A 205 -2.00 -13.21 -9.81
CA LEU A 205 -0.97 -12.97 -10.81
C LEU A 205 -1.58 -12.74 -12.19
N PHE A 206 -1.08 -11.73 -12.88
CA PHE A 206 -1.48 -11.36 -14.23
C PHE A 206 -0.39 -11.77 -15.21
N PRO A 207 -0.61 -12.83 -16.03
CA PRO A 207 0.39 -13.33 -16.95
C PRO A 207 0.89 -12.23 -17.91
N ASP A 208 2.22 -12.17 -18.06
CA ASP A 208 2.93 -11.26 -18.98
C ASP A 208 2.67 -9.76 -18.78
N MET A 209 1.96 -9.38 -17.70
CA MET A 209 1.75 -7.96 -17.39
C MET A 209 2.97 -7.37 -16.69
N PRO A 210 3.37 -6.12 -17.11
CA PRO A 210 4.49 -5.41 -16.48
C PRO A 210 4.07 -4.72 -15.18
N HIS A 211 5.06 -4.09 -14.53
CA HIS A 211 4.80 -3.12 -13.46
C HIS A 211 3.87 -2.00 -13.95
N LEU A 212 2.94 -1.53 -13.10
CA LEU A 212 1.95 -0.48 -13.39
C LEU A 212 0.89 -0.83 -14.44
N PHE A 213 0.69 -2.10 -14.79
CA PHE A 213 -0.23 -2.49 -15.88
C PHE A 213 -1.67 -1.97 -15.70
N ALA A 214 -2.18 -1.89 -14.48
CA ALA A 214 -3.56 -1.43 -14.23
C ALA A 214 -3.70 0.11 -14.14
N ASN A 215 -2.61 0.88 -14.30
CA ASN A 215 -2.67 2.33 -14.45
C ASN A 215 -3.00 2.77 -15.89
N THR A 216 -3.07 1.83 -16.82
CA THR A 216 -3.47 2.09 -18.19
C THR A 216 -4.78 1.38 -18.48
N PRO A 217 -5.82 2.07 -19.03
CA PRO A 217 -7.07 1.43 -19.39
C PRO A 217 -6.89 0.24 -20.34
N GLY A 218 -7.57 -0.87 -20.06
CA GLY A 218 -7.51 -2.08 -20.88
C GLY A 218 -8.10 -3.29 -20.16
N HIS A 219 -8.16 -4.42 -20.87
CA HIS A 219 -8.79 -5.64 -20.37
C HIS A 219 -8.23 -6.10 -19.01
N GLU A 220 -6.90 -6.09 -18.85
CA GLU A 220 -6.28 -6.56 -17.60
C GLU A 220 -6.42 -5.55 -16.44
N SER A 221 -6.45 -4.24 -16.72
CA SER A 221 -6.82 -3.25 -15.71
C SER A 221 -8.27 -3.38 -15.25
N ASP A 222 -9.21 -3.59 -16.19
CA ASP A 222 -10.62 -3.81 -15.86
C ASP A 222 -10.80 -5.08 -15.02
N ARG A 223 -10.08 -6.16 -15.37
CA ARG A 223 -10.06 -7.41 -14.59
C ARG A 223 -9.51 -7.19 -13.18
N ALA A 224 -8.40 -6.46 -13.04
CA ALA A 224 -7.81 -6.15 -11.73
C ALA A 224 -8.79 -5.32 -10.86
N ILE A 225 -9.40 -4.28 -11.43
CA ILE A 225 -10.39 -3.44 -10.75
C ILE A 225 -11.61 -4.27 -10.34
N LEU A 226 -12.09 -5.18 -11.20
CA LEU A 226 -13.21 -6.07 -10.86
C LEU A 226 -12.88 -6.99 -9.67
N LEU A 227 -11.66 -7.54 -9.60
CA LEU A 227 -11.20 -8.33 -8.46
C LEU A 227 -11.14 -7.49 -7.18
N MET A 228 -10.62 -6.28 -7.25
CA MET A 228 -10.59 -5.32 -6.14
C MET A 228 -11.99 -5.00 -5.63
N LYS A 229 -12.96 -4.74 -6.53
CA LYS A 229 -14.39 -4.51 -6.18
C LYS A 229 -14.99 -5.71 -5.45
N LYS A 230 -14.78 -6.93 -5.99
CA LYS A 230 -15.29 -8.17 -5.38
C LYS A 230 -14.70 -8.42 -4.00
N PHE A 231 -13.38 -8.20 -3.86
CA PHE A 231 -12.70 -8.36 -2.58
C PHE A 231 -13.25 -7.36 -1.55
N ALA A 232 -13.32 -6.08 -1.87
CA ALA A 232 -13.87 -5.05 -0.99
C ALA A 232 -15.32 -5.39 -0.57
N ALA A 233 -16.19 -5.75 -1.51
CA ALA A 233 -17.58 -6.13 -1.24
C ALA A 233 -17.67 -7.32 -0.27
N LYS A 234 -16.84 -8.36 -0.47
CA LYS A 234 -16.76 -9.53 0.43
C LYS A 234 -16.39 -9.11 1.86
N ARG A 235 -15.41 -8.20 2.03
CA ARG A 235 -14.96 -7.74 3.36
C ARG A 235 -15.97 -6.82 4.05
N LEU A 236 -16.73 -6.06 3.29
CA LEU A 236 -17.78 -5.19 3.81
C LEU A 236 -19.05 -5.96 4.21
N SER A 237 -19.36 -7.08 3.56
CA SER A 237 -20.52 -7.91 3.90
C SER A 237 -20.32 -8.78 5.16
N GLN A 238 -19.10 -9.09 5.54
CA GLN A 238 -18.75 -9.93 6.71
C GLN A 238 -18.82 -9.19 8.05
N GLY A 239 -19.18 -7.92 8.08
CA GLY A 239 -19.29 -7.09 9.29
C GLY A 239 -20.69 -6.58 9.59
N ARG A 240 -21.72 -7.11 8.89
CA ARG A 240 -23.13 -6.82 9.15
C ARG A 240 -23.80 -7.91 9.95
#